data_104ae00b736826acefca28bfbbd18d68
#
_entry.id   104ae00b736826acefca28bfbbd18d68
#
_cell.length_a   1.000
_cell.length_b   1.000
_cell.length_c   1.000
_cell.angle_alpha   90.00
_cell.angle_beta   90.00
_cell.angle_gamma   90.00
#
_symmetry.space_group_name_H-M   'P 1'
#
loop_
_entity.id
_entity.type
_entity.pdbx_description
1 polymer ?
#
loop_
_entity_poly.entity_id
_entity_poly.type
_entity_poly.pdbx_seq_one_letter_code
_entity_poly.pdbx_strand_id
1 'polypeptide(L)'
;LGAGIYSYLPLARRSMDKIEAIIRQEMNAIGGQEVTMPVVHPADLWQQTGRWDSAYPELVHWRDRAGRDMTLAMTHEEVVADLARREISSYRQLPQLIYHLQTKFRDEPRSRGGLIRVREFTMKDSYSLDADEAGLDQQFEAHRLAYRRIFQRCGLEVITVSADVGLMGGKDSVEFMALAPAGEDTLLLCDACGYAANREVATFRKPTPPEKRIFPRRKSPPRTAT
;
A
#
# COMPACT_ATOMS: atom_id res chain seq x y z
N LEU A 1 -12.25 -11.00 19.59
CA LEU A 1 -11.31 -11.28 20.68
C LEU A 1 -10.81 -10.00 21.34
N GLY A 2 -10.47 -9.01 20.55
CA GLY A 2 -10.02 -7.69 20.98
C GLY A 2 -10.21 -6.69 19.84
N ALA A 3 -9.91 -5.41 20.07
CA ALA A 3 -9.99 -4.39 19.02
C ALA A 3 -9.05 -4.74 17.86
N GLY A 4 -9.60 -4.89 16.65
CA GLY A 4 -8.85 -5.26 15.46
C GLY A 4 -8.36 -6.71 15.38
N ILE A 5 -8.84 -7.61 16.27
CA ILE A 5 -8.49 -9.04 16.27
C ILE A 5 -9.77 -9.86 16.20
N TYR A 6 -9.99 -10.55 15.09
CA TYR A 6 -11.22 -11.22 14.76
C TYR A 6 -11.02 -12.70 14.46
N SER A 7 -12.03 -13.49 14.80
CA SER A 7 -12.16 -14.86 14.32
C SER A 7 -13.09 -14.89 13.11
N TYR A 8 -12.67 -15.53 12.06
CA TYR A 8 -13.49 -15.72 10.86
C TYR A 8 -14.32 -16.98 11.01
N LEU A 9 -15.63 -16.82 11.16
CA LEU A 9 -16.57 -17.92 11.24
C LEU A 9 -16.77 -18.59 9.85
N PRO A 10 -17.41 -19.77 9.75
CA PRO A 10 -17.45 -20.56 8.51
C PRO A 10 -17.91 -19.80 7.26
N LEU A 11 -18.87 -18.88 7.38
CA LEU A 11 -19.33 -18.07 6.26
C LEU A 11 -18.24 -17.10 5.76
N ALA A 12 -17.61 -16.40 6.68
CA ALA A 12 -16.51 -15.49 6.36
C ALA A 12 -15.32 -16.27 5.78
N ARG A 13 -14.96 -17.42 6.37
CA ARG A 13 -13.87 -18.27 5.84
C ARG A 13 -14.13 -18.72 4.41
N ARG A 14 -15.35 -19.17 4.09
CA ARG A 14 -15.73 -19.56 2.72
C ARG A 14 -15.63 -18.38 1.74
N SER A 15 -15.96 -17.17 2.18
CA SER A 15 -15.81 -15.96 1.35
C SER A 15 -14.35 -15.65 1.11
N MET A 16 -13.51 -15.72 2.15
CA MET A 16 -12.05 -15.55 2.02
C MET A 16 -11.45 -16.57 1.07
N ASP A 17 -11.80 -17.86 1.19
CA ASP A 17 -11.30 -18.91 0.30
C ASP A 17 -11.58 -18.61 -1.18
N LYS A 18 -12.76 -18.07 -1.50
CA LYS A 18 -13.12 -17.66 -2.87
C LYS A 18 -12.30 -16.47 -3.35
N ILE A 19 -12.10 -15.46 -2.50
CA ILE A 19 -11.28 -14.28 -2.82
C ILE A 19 -9.82 -14.71 -3.03
N GLU A 20 -9.28 -15.50 -2.12
CA GLU A 20 -7.93 -16.03 -2.22
C GLU A 20 -7.73 -16.87 -3.50
N ALA A 21 -8.72 -17.68 -3.89
CA ALA A 21 -8.67 -18.45 -5.14
C ALA A 21 -8.64 -17.54 -6.38
N ILE A 22 -9.41 -16.45 -6.40
CA ILE A 22 -9.37 -15.44 -7.46
C ILE A 22 -7.99 -14.80 -7.54
N ILE A 23 -7.45 -14.38 -6.40
CA ILE A 23 -6.12 -13.76 -6.32
C ILE A 23 -5.05 -14.71 -6.87
N ARG A 24 -5.03 -15.98 -6.42
CA ARG A 24 -4.07 -16.98 -6.91
C ARG A 24 -4.13 -17.18 -8.41
N GLN A 25 -5.34 -17.28 -8.96
CA GLN A 25 -5.52 -17.44 -10.42
C GLN A 25 -4.95 -16.26 -11.19
N GLU A 26 -5.22 -15.03 -10.78
CA GLU A 26 -4.73 -13.83 -11.45
C GLU A 26 -3.22 -13.62 -11.28
N MET A 27 -2.66 -13.94 -10.11
CA MET A 27 -1.22 -13.88 -9.88
C MET A 27 -0.47 -14.95 -10.67
N ASN A 28 -0.98 -16.19 -10.71
CA ASN A 28 -0.40 -17.25 -11.51
C ASN A 28 -0.46 -16.93 -13.02
N ALA A 29 -1.53 -16.26 -13.47
CA ALA A 29 -1.70 -15.88 -14.88
C ALA A 29 -0.65 -14.86 -15.37
N ILE A 30 -0.04 -14.09 -14.46
CA ILE A 30 1.06 -13.17 -14.79
C ILE A 30 2.45 -13.76 -14.50
N GLY A 31 2.53 -15.08 -14.23
CA GLY A 31 3.78 -15.80 -13.99
C GLY A 31 4.23 -15.83 -12.53
N GLY A 32 3.36 -15.42 -11.59
CA GLY A 32 3.67 -15.44 -10.16
C GLY A 32 3.79 -16.87 -9.63
N GLN A 33 4.77 -17.09 -8.76
CA GLN A 33 4.99 -18.33 -8.03
C GLN A 33 4.64 -18.12 -6.56
N GLU A 34 3.72 -18.93 -6.04
CA GLU A 34 3.31 -18.83 -4.64
C GLU A 34 4.39 -19.41 -3.72
N VAL A 35 4.77 -18.64 -2.71
CA VAL A 35 5.71 -19.05 -1.66
C VAL A 35 5.06 -18.91 -0.29
N THR A 36 5.66 -19.51 0.73
CA THR A 36 5.26 -19.31 2.12
C THR A 36 6.47 -18.81 2.90
N MET A 37 6.32 -17.66 3.54
CA MET A 37 7.36 -17.06 4.36
C MET A 37 6.90 -16.95 5.81
N PRO A 38 7.83 -16.93 6.80
CA PRO A 38 7.45 -16.89 8.21
C PRO A 38 6.77 -15.57 8.58
N VAL A 39 5.86 -15.62 9.56
CA VAL A 39 5.26 -14.42 10.17
C VAL A 39 6.15 -13.83 11.26
N VAL A 40 6.99 -14.67 11.86
CA VAL A 40 7.94 -14.26 12.90
C VAL A 40 9.29 -13.97 12.27
N HIS A 41 9.76 -12.75 12.41
CA HIS A 41 11.02 -12.30 11.83
C HIS A 41 12.05 -12.01 12.92
N PRO A 42 13.35 -12.37 12.71
CA PRO A 42 14.44 -11.86 13.53
C PRO A 42 14.64 -10.36 13.28
N ALA A 43 15.01 -9.64 14.33
CA ALA A 43 15.24 -8.19 14.28
C ALA A 43 16.34 -7.79 13.28
N ASP A 44 17.33 -8.64 13.09
CA ASP A 44 18.51 -8.36 12.25
C ASP A 44 18.14 -7.90 10.83
N LEU A 45 17.09 -8.49 10.24
CA LEU A 45 16.61 -8.12 8.90
C LEU A 45 16.10 -6.68 8.87
N TRP A 46 15.35 -6.28 9.88
CA TRP A 46 14.76 -4.95 10.01
C TRP A 46 15.79 -3.90 10.41
N GLN A 47 16.81 -4.30 11.21
CA GLN A 47 17.95 -3.44 11.56
C GLN A 47 18.81 -3.13 10.35
N GLN A 48 19.04 -4.11 9.45
CA GLN A 48 19.80 -3.91 8.21
C GLN A 48 19.17 -2.88 7.28
N THR A 49 17.85 -2.78 7.26
CA THR A 49 17.11 -1.80 6.45
C THR A 49 16.89 -0.46 7.17
N GLY A 50 17.28 -0.36 8.45
CA GLY A 50 17.04 0.83 9.28
C GLY A 50 15.58 1.02 9.69
N ARG A 51 14.75 -0.01 9.52
CA ARG A 51 13.29 0.05 9.80
C ARG A 51 12.92 -0.45 11.19
N TRP A 52 13.90 -0.86 12.01
CA TRP A 52 13.64 -1.42 13.34
C TRP A 52 13.15 -0.38 14.35
N ASP A 53 13.81 0.78 14.44
CA ASP A 53 13.65 1.66 15.60
C ASP A 53 12.62 2.79 15.43
N SER A 54 12.28 3.23 14.23
CA SER A 54 11.52 4.47 14.11
C SER A 54 10.57 4.60 12.93
N ALA A 55 10.73 3.81 11.88
CA ALA A 55 9.99 4.03 10.64
C ALA A 55 8.54 3.52 10.73
N TYR A 56 8.29 2.56 11.60
CA TYR A 56 7.00 1.86 11.67
C TYR A 56 6.55 1.70 13.13
N PRO A 57 5.80 2.67 13.68
CA PRO A 57 5.31 2.59 15.06
C PRO A 57 4.38 1.40 15.32
N GLU A 58 3.81 0.81 14.26
CA GLU A 58 2.98 -0.40 14.34
C GLU A 58 3.78 -1.70 14.35
N LEU A 59 5.12 -1.65 14.30
CA LEU A 59 5.98 -2.83 14.35
C LEU A 59 6.05 -3.36 15.79
N VAL A 60 5.69 -4.62 16.01
CA VAL A 60 5.72 -5.24 17.33
C VAL A 60 7.10 -5.78 17.63
N HIS A 61 7.64 -5.40 18.77
CA HIS A 61 8.93 -5.87 19.26
C HIS A 61 8.77 -6.77 20.48
N TRP A 62 9.46 -7.93 20.48
CA TRP A 62 9.57 -8.76 21.69
C TRP A 62 10.91 -9.52 21.69
N ARG A 63 11.19 -10.18 22.83
CA ARG A 63 12.32 -11.07 22.93
C ARG A 63 11.87 -12.52 23.07
N ASP A 64 12.52 -13.40 22.32
CA ASP A 64 12.30 -14.83 22.50
C ASP A 64 12.96 -15.33 23.80
N ARG A 65 12.78 -16.63 24.09
CA ARG A 65 13.33 -17.25 25.31
C ARG A 65 14.87 -17.27 25.35
N ALA A 66 15.52 -17.13 24.22
CA ALA A 66 16.98 -17.03 24.11
C ALA A 66 17.49 -15.57 24.20
N GLY A 67 16.58 -14.60 24.43
CA GLY A 67 16.91 -13.17 24.51
C GLY A 67 17.10 -12.49 23.17
N ARG A 68 16.74 -13.11 22.05
CA ARG A 68 16.87 -12.53 20.70
C ARG A 68 15.70 -11.61 20.42
N ASP A 69 15.99 -10.45 19.86
CA ASP A 69 14.97 -9.50 19.43
C ASP A 69 14.24 -10.01 18.18
N MET A 70 12.93 -9.94 18.20
CA MET A 70 12.02 -10.50 17.19
C MET A 70 10.88 -9.52 16.89
N THR A 71 10.26 -9.69 15.72
CA THR A 71 9.04 -8.95 15.34
C THR A 71 8.02 -9.85 14.64
N LEU A 72 6.76 -9.41 14.64
CA LEU A 72 5.71 -9.97 13.77
C LEU A 72 5.72 -9.24 12.42
N ALA A 73 5.53 -9.99 11.36
CA ALA A 73 5.50 -9.46 10.01
C ALA A 73 4.37 -8.44 9.82
N MET A 74 4.70 -7.17 9.72
CA MET A 74 3.78 -6.16 9.18
C MET A 74 3.83 -6.11 7.65
N THR A 75 4.93 -6.57 7.07
CA THR A 75 5.22 -6.73 5.64
C THR A 75 6.40 -7.71 5.49
N HIS A 76 6.81 -8.09 4.28
CA HIS A 76 7.84 -9.12 4.07
C HIS A 76 9.00 -8.70 3.16
N GLU A 77 9.17 -7.42 2.85
CA GLU A 77 10.25 -6.94 1.98
C GLU A 77 11.63 -7.37 2.49
N GLU A 78 11.85 -7.29 3.81
CA GLU A 78 13.11 -7.68 4.44
C GLU A 78 13.42 -9.17 4.24
N VAL A 79 12.40 -10.01 4.38
CA VAL A 79 12.52 -11.46 4.18
C VAL A 79 12.74 -11.79 2.71
N VAL A 80 12.03 -11.12 1.80
CA VAL A 80 12.19 -11.29 0.35
C VAL A 80 13.58 -10.86 -0.09
N ALA A 81 14.09 -9.75 0.42
CA ALA A 81 15.44 -9.28 0.11
C ALA A 81 16.51 -10.27 0.59
N ASP A 82 16.35 -10.84 1.80
CA ASP A 82 17.27 -11.87 2.31
C ASP A 82 17.18 -13.17 1.49
N LEU A 83 15.97 -13.60 1.12
CA LEU A 83 15.75 -14.74 0.27
C LEU A 83 16.39 -14.54 -1.11
N ALA A 84 16.13 -13.41 -1.77
CA ALA A 84 16.70 -13.07 -3.07
C ALA A 84 18.24 -13.07 -3.03
N ARG A 85 18.83 -12.48 -1.98
CA ARG A 85 20.28 -12.44 -1.79
C ARG A 85 20.90 -13.83 -1.66
N ARG A 86 20.18 -14.81 -1.13
CA ARG A 86 20.67 -16.18 -0.93
C ARG A 86 20.44 -17.06 -2.14
N GLU A 87 19.32 -16.90 -2.83
CA GLU A 87 18.88 -17.82 -3.88
C GLU A 87 19.26 -17.34 -5.30
N ILE A 88 19.38 -16.02 -5.51
CA ILE A 88 19.73 -15.46 -6.81
C ILE A 88 21.25 -15.19 -6.86
N SER A 89 21.95 -16.04 -7.56
CA SER A 89 23.40 -15.93 -7.75
C SER A 89 23.81 -15.42 -9.13
N SER A 90 22.87 -15.29 -10.06
CA SER A 90 23.11 -14.83 -11.43
C SER A 90 21.92 -14.07 -11.99
N TYR A 91 22.19 -13.01 -12.76
CA TYR A 91 21.16 -12.27 -13.50
C TYR A 91 20.35 -13.15 -14.47
N ARG A 92 20.89 -14.31 -14.87
CA ARG A 92 20.19 -15.29 -15.71
C ARG A 92 19.01 -15.95 -15.02
N GLN A 93 18.89 -15.84 -13.70
CA GLN A 93 17.75 -16.32 -12.93
C GLN A 93 16.60 -15.30 -12.88
N LEU A 94 16.82 -14.11 -13.41
CA LEU A 94 15.82 -13.05 -13.54
C LEU A 94 15.12 -13.09 -14.92
N PRO A 95 13.86 -12.65 -15.04
CA PRO A 95 13.04 -12.14 -13.94
C PRO A 95 12.49 -13.24 -13.02
N GLN A 96 12.19 -12.88 -11.78
CA GLN A 96 11.46 -13.72 -10.83
C GLN A 96 10.24 -12.97 -10.33
N LEU A 97 9.11 -13.65 -10.25
CA LEU A 97 7.89 -13.12 -9.67
C LEU A 97 7.39 -14.09 -8.60
N ILE A 98 7.45 -13.68 -7.37
CA ILE A 98 6.96 -14.46 -6.23
C ILE A 98 5.86 -13.72 -5.52
N TYR A 99 4.91 -14.45 -4.95
CA TYR A 99 3.84 -13.87 -4.13
C TYR A 99 3.45 -14.81 -3.01
N HIS A 100 2.77 -14.28 -2.02
CA HIS A 100 2.12 -15.10 -1.01
C HIS A 100 0.81 -14.46 -0.51
N LEU A 101 -0.02 -15.29 0.10
CA LEU A 101 -1.13 -14.86 0.93
C LEU A 101 -0.81 -15.25 2.36
N GLN A 102 -0.52 -14.27 3.21
CA GLN A 102 0.01 -14.53 4.53
C GLN A 102 -0.56 -13.56 5.56
N THR A 103 -0.69 -14.04 6.79
CA THR A 103 -1.07 -13.21 7.93
C THR A 103 -0.04 -12.11 8.15
N LYS A 104 -0.53 -10.91 8.37
CA LYS A 104 0.23 -9.74 8.80
C LYS A 104 -0.29 -9.28 10.16
N PHE A 105 0.60 -8.70 10.91
CA PHE A 105 0.25 -8.04 12.15
C PHE A 105 0.78 -6.61 12.16
N ARG A 106 -0.12 -5.66 12.43
CA ARG A 106 0.20 -4.25 12.63
C ARG A 106 -0.41 -3.80 13.94
N ASP A 107 0.38 -3.28 14.87
CA ASP A 107 -0.13 -2.77 16.15
C ASP A 107 -0.85 -1.43 15.95
N GLU A 108 -1.91 -1.49 15.16
CA GLU A 108 -2.75 -0.35 14.79
C GLU A 108 -3.40 0.28 16.03
N PRO A 109 -3.08 1.54 16.34
CA PRO A 109 -3.57 2.18 17.56
C PRO A 109 -5.07 2.47 17.53
N ARG A 110 -5.68 2.55 16.35
CA ARG A 110 -7.09 2.94 16.15
C ARG A 110 -7.80 2.00 15.18
N SER A 111 -7.88 0.72 15.55
CA SER A 111 -8.69 -0.25 14.79
C SER A 111 -10.14 0.22 14.69
N ARG A 112 -10.70 0.25 13.46
CA ARG A 112 -12.05 0.76 13.16
C ARG A 112 -12.59 0.21 11.85
N GLY A 113 -13.87 0.50 11.55
CA GLY A 113 -14.49 0.11 10.29
C GLY A 113 -14.67 -1.40 10.14
N GLY A 114 -14.86 -2.15 11.23
CA GLY A 114 -14.99 -3.60 11.19
C GLY A 114 -13.70 -4.26 10.70
N LEU A 115 -13.74 -4.87 9.51
CA LEU A 115 -12.59 -5.54 8.89
C LEU A 115 -11.72 -4.60 8.01
N ILE A 116 -12.06 -3.31 7.90
CA ILE A 116 -11.33 -2.38 7.05
C ILE A 116 -9.98 -2.02 7.66
N ARG A 117 -9.93 -1.76 8.98
CA ARG A 117 -8.70 -1.40 9.67
C ARG A 117 -8.54 -2.24 10.93
N VAL A 118 -7.77 -3.30 10.81
CA VAL A 118 -7.57 -4.33 11.83
C VAL A 118 -6.09 -4.50 12.15
N ARG A 119 -5.79 -5.24 13.21
CA ARG A 119 -4.40 -5.53 13.63
C ARG A 119 -3.84 -6.80 12.99
N GLU A 120 -4.67 -7.83 12.87
CA GLU A 120 -4.30 -9.10 12.25
C GLU A 120 -5.17 -9.34 11.03
N PHE A 121 -4.56 -9.60 9.89
CA PHE A 121 -5.26 -9.79 8.61
C PHE A 121 -4.41 -10.59 7.62
N THR A 122 -5.07 -11.17 6.62
CA THR A 122 -4.40 -11.80 5.49
C THR A 122 -4.12 -10.74 4.41
N MET A 123 -2.88 -10.68 3.96
CA MET A 123 -2.46 -9.82 2.84
C MET A 123 -1.89 -10.68 1.72
N LYS A 124 -2.21 -10.32 0.48
CA LYS A 124 -1.46 -10.77 -0.67
C LYS A 124 -0.34 -9.78 -0.95
N ASP A 125 0.88 -10.23 -0.83
CA ASP A 125 2.07 -9.50 -1.26
C ASP A 125 2.63 -10.16 -2.52
N SER A 126 3.14 -9.36 -3.44
CA SER A 126 3.80 -9.85 -4.65
C SER A 126 5.04 -9.02 -4.91
N TYR A 127 6.11 -9.69 -5.29
CA TYR A 127 7.44 -9.12 -5.44
C TYR A 127 8.02 -9.54 -6.77
N SER A 128 8.32 -8.57 -7.63
CA SER A 128 9.07 -8.82 -8.86
C SER A 128 10.54 -8.47 -8.66
N LEU A 129 11.40 -9.30 -9.20
CA LEU A 129 12.84 -9.14 -9.20
C LEU A 129 13.27 -9.15 -10.67
N ASP A 130 13.59 -7.97 -11.18
CA ASP A 130 13.83 -7.75 -12.59
C ASP A 130 15.29 -7.39 -12.84
N ALA A 131 15.77 -7.61 -14.07
CA ALA A 131 17.15 -7.33 -14.43
C ALA A 131 17.39 -5.84 -14.73
N ASP A 132 16.34 -5.11 -15.10
CA ASP A 132 16.38 -3.71 -15.49
C ASP A 132 15.03 -3.00 -15.26
N GLU A 133 15.00 -1.70 -15.45
CA GLU A 133 13.79 -0.88 -15.29
C GLU A 133 12.69 -1.25 -16.29
N ALA A 134 13.03 -1.65 -17.51
CA ALA A 134 12.04 -2.04 -18.52
C ALA A 134 11.29 -3.31 -18.09
N GLY A 135 11.98 -4.28 -17.50
CA GLY A 135 11.36 -5.46 -16.89
C GLY A 135 10.46 -5.09 -15.72
N LEU A 136 10.91 -4.19 -14.83
CA LEU A 136 10.12 -3.68 -13.72
C LEU A 136 8.84 -3.00 -14.20
N ASP A 137 8.92 -2.12 -15.21
CA ASP A 137 7.75 -1.44 -15.77
C ASP A 137 6.75 -2.43 -16.39
N GLN A 138 7.24 -3.48 -17.06
CA GLN A 138 6.39 -4.55 -17.59
C GLN A 138 5.66 -5.31 -16.47
N GLN A 139 6.36 -5.65 -15.39
CA GLN A 139 5.78 -6.34 -14.25
C GLN A 139 4.80 -5.44 -13.49
N PHE A 140 5.09 -4.16 -13.35
CA PHE A 140 4.18 -3.19 -12.75
C PHE A 140 2.85 -3.12 -13.51
N GLU A 141 2.91 -3.04 -14.85
CA GLU A 141 1.71 -3.02 -15.69
C GLU A 141 0.95 -4.35 -15.65
N ALA A 142 1.66 -5.49 -15.65
CA ALA A 142 1.04 -6.81 -15.50
C ALA A 142 0.27 -6.93 -14.18
N HIS A 143 0.85 -6.44 -13.07
CA HIS A 143 0.17 -6.38 -11.77
C HIS A 143 -1.03 -5.45 -11.80
N ARG A 144 -0.91 -4.27 -12.40
CA ARG A 144 -2.00 -3.31 -12.52
C ARG A 144 -3.22 -3.92 -13.23
N LEU A 145 -2.99 -4.66 -14.31
CA LEU A 145 -4.05 -5.37 -15.03
C LEU A 145 -4.61 -6.56 -14.23
N ALA A 146 -3.75 -7.31 -13.53
CA ALA A 146 -4.18 -8.41 -12.66
C ALA A 146 -5.08 -7.91 -11.52
N TYR A 147 -4.71 -6.81 -10.84
CA TYR A 147 -5.53 -6.22 -9.79
C TYR A 147 -6.90 -5.76 -10.28
N ARG A 148 -6.97 -5.13 -11.45
CA ARG A 148 -8.27 -4.77 -12.05
C ARG A 148 -9.16 -5.99 -12.21
N ARG A 149 -8.63 -7.10 -12.73
CA ARG A 149 -9.39 -8.36 -12.88
C ARG A 149 -9.79 -8.96 -11.54
N ILE A 150 -8.90 -8.92 -10.53
CA ILE A 150 -9.21 -9.39 -9.18
C ILE A 150 -10.39 -8.61 -8.61
N PHE A 151 -10.37 -7.29 -8.62
CA PHE A 151 -11.45 -6.47 -8.08
C PHE A 151 -12.75 -6.67 -8.85
N GLN A 152 -12.70 -6.70 -10.19
CA GLN A 152 -13.86 -6.97 -11.03
C GLN A 152 -14.49 -8.34 -10.70
N ARG A 153 -13.67 -9.40 -10.56
CA ARG A 153 -14.13 -10.74 -10.21
C ARG A 153 -14.67 -10.83 -8.79
N CYS A 154 -14.21 -9.97 -7.90
CA CYS A 154 -14.76 -9.81 -6.55
C CYS A 154 -16.01 -8.93 -6.50
N GLY A 155 -16.49 -8.39 -7.64
CA GLY A 155 -17.67 -7.54 -7.72
C GLY A 155 -17.44 -6.11 -7.22
N LEU A 156 -16.20 -5.63 -7.22
CA LEU A 156 -15.84 -4.28 -6.82
C LEU A 156 -15.52 -3.41 -8.04
N GLU A 157 -16.22 -2.29 -8.16
CA GLU A 157 -15.87 -1.22 -9.10
C GLU A 157 -14.78 -0.35 -8.45
N VAL A 158 -13.63 -0.26 -9.11
CA VAL A 158 -12.49 0.49 -8.59
C VAL A 158 -12.00 1.52 -9.60
N ILE A 159 -11.54 2.64 -9.08
CA ILE A 159 -10.85 3.71 -9.81
C ILE A 159 -9.36 3.56 -9.52
N THR A 160 -8.55 3.56 -10.57
CA THR A 160 -7.08 3.58 -10.43
C THR A 160 -6.64 5.02 -10.23
N VAL A 161 -5.94 5.30 -9.16
CA VAL A 161 -5.48 6.64 -8.79
C VAL A 161 -3.99 6.67 -8.52
N SER A 162 -3.34 7.78 -8.82
CA SER A 162 -1.97 8.04 -8.37
C SER A 162 -1.96 8.26 -6.86
N ALA A 163 -0.98 7.67 -6.19
CA ALA A 163 -0.84 7.68 -4.74
C ALA A 163 0.59 8.06 -4.31
N ASP A 164 0.75 8.36 -3.03
CA ASP A 164 2.06 8.57 -2.44
C ASP A 164 2.82 7.26 -2.28
N VAL A 165 4.13 7.29 -2.50
CA VAL A 165 4.99 6.10 -2.36
C VAL A 165 5.22 5.72 -0.90
N GLY A 166 4.90 6.60 0.02
CA GLY A 166 5.00 6.39 1.47
C GLY A 166 6.42 6.09 1.95
N LEU A 167 6.50 5.44 3.10
CA LEU A 167 7.77 5.04 3.72
C LEU A 167 8.50 3.94 2.95
N MET A 168 7.82 3.22 2.06
CA MET A 168 8.43 2.19 1.21
C MET A 168 9.34 2.79 0.14
N GLY A 169 9.11 4.05 -0.24
CA GLY A 169 9.82 4.71 -1.32
C GLY A 169 9.41 4.19 -2.69
N GLY A 170 10.20 4.54 -3.70
CA GLY A 170 9.95 4.13 -5.08
C GLY A 170 9.72 5.31 -6.00
N LYS A 171 9.46 5.01 -7.28
CA LYS A 171 9.27 6.00 -8.35
C LYS A 171 7.80 6.39 -8.51
N ASP A 172 6.94 5.40 -8.51
CA ASP A 172 5.50 5.54 -8.75
C ASP A 172 4.70 4.67 -7.77
N SER A 173 3.52 5.14 -7.41
CA SER A 173 2.55 4.37 -6.62
C SER A 173 1.16 4.53 -7.21
N VAL A 174 0.42 3.44 -7.21
CA VAL A 174 -0.96 3.37 -7.72
C VAL A 174 -1.84 2.66 -6.71
N GLU A 175 -2.99 3.22 -6.44
CA GLU A 175 -4.03 2.62 -5.61
C GLU A 175 -5.29 2.31 -6.43
N PHE A 176 -5.99 1.26 -6.01
CA PHE A 176 -7.30 0.90 -6.54
C PHE A 176 -8.36 1.25 -5.49
N MET A 177 -9.12 2.30 -5.74
CA MET A 177 -10.05 2.89 -4.78
C MET A 177 -11.49 2.59 -5.15
N ALA A 178 -12.24 2.00 -4.23
CA ALA A 178 -13.69 1.85 -4.35
C ALA A 178 -14.39 3.03 -3.66
N LEU A 179 -15.29 3.69 -4.37
CA LEU A 179 -16.07 4.79 -3.80
C LEU A 179 -17.11 4.25 -2.82
N ALA A 180 -17.02 4.64 -1.56
CA ALA A 180 -17.94 4.20 -0.52
C ALA A 180 -18.19 5.32 0.51
N PRO A 181 -19.40 5.43 1.08
CA PRO A 181 -19.70 6.41 2.14
C PRO A 181 -18.86 6.23 3.40
N ALA A 182 -18.35 5.02 3.64
CA ALA A 182 -17.48 4.68 4.76
C ALA A 182 -16.00 4.92 4.48
N GLY A 183 -15.64 5.39 3.28
CA GLY A 183 -14.25 5.69 2.90
C GLY A 183 -13.70 6.88 3.67
N GLU A 184 -12.41 6.84 3.95
CA GLU A 184 -11.71 7.88 4.72
C GLU A 184 -10.88 8.80 3.82
N ASP A 185 -10.47 8.31 2.65
CA ASP A 185 -9.63 9.04 1.71
C ASP A 185 -10.45 9.97 0.81
N THR A 186 -9.80 11.02 0.34
CA THR A 186 -10.39 11.97 -0.59
C THR A 186 -9.71 11.86 -1.95
N LEU A 187 -10.49 11.56 -2.99
CA LEU A 187 -10.00 11.48 -4.36
C LEU A 187 -10.33 12.77 -5.13
N LEU A 188 -9.41 13.21 -5.96
CA LEU A 188 -9.61 14.24 -6.96
C LEU A 188 -9.76 13.57 -8.32
N LEU A 189 -10.96 13.72 -8.90
CA LEU A 189 -11.31 13.15 -10.18
C LEU A 189 -11.64 14.29 -11.16
N CYS A 190 -11.19 14.16 -12.41
CA CYS A 190 -11.50 15.11 -13.47
C CYS A 190 -12.30 14.43 -14.57
N ASP A 191 -13.55 14.80 -14.72
CA ASP A 191 -14.43 14.25 -15.75
C ASP A 191 -14.02 14.62 -17.19
N ALA A 192 -13.25 15.72 -17.34
CA ALA A 192 -12.83 16.19 -18.65
C ALA A 192 -11.61 15.45 -19.22
N CYS A 193 -10.67 15.00 -18.39
CA CYS A 193 -9.42 14.36 -18.85
C CYS A 193 -9.14 13.00 -18.24
N GLY A 194 -10.00 12.50 -17.35
CA GLY A 194 -9.81 11.22 -16.66
C GLY A 194 -8.72 11.23 -15.60
N TYR A 195 -8.19 12.41 -15.23
CA TYR A 195 -7.22 12.50 -14.13
C TYR A 195 -7.83 11.99 -12.82
N ALA A 196 -7.09 11.14 -12.13
CA ALA A 196 -7.49 10.59 -10.85
C ALA A 196 -6.28 10.49 -9.91
N ALA A 197 -6.38 11.09 -8.73
CA ALA A 197 -5.31 11.05 -7.74
C ALA A 197 -5.87 11.12 -6.32
N ASN A 198 -5.15 10.53 -5.37
CA ASN A 198 -5.37 10.81 -3.96
C ASN A 198 -5.02 12.28 -3.67
N ARG A 199 -5.77 12.91 -2.76
CA ARG A 199 -5.61 14.33 -2.40
C ARG A 199 -4.15 14.68 -2.04
N GLU A 200 -3.41 13.76 -1.47
CA GLU A 200 -2.03 13.99 -0.99
C GLU A 200 -1.04 14.24 -2.14
N VAL A 201 -1.26 13.62 -3.30
CA VAL A 201 -0.38 13.74 -4.48
C VAL A 201 -1.04 14.49 -5.63
N ALA A 202 -2.28 14.93 -5.47
CA ALA A 202 -3.03 15.60 -6.53
C ALA A 202 -2.38 16.92 -6.93
N THR A 203 -2.17 17.11 -8.24
CA THR A 203 -1.65 18.33 -8.82
C THR A 203 -2.71 19.04 -9.67
N PHE A 204 -2.72 20.37 -9.65
CA PHE A 204 -3.60 21.17 -10.48
C PHE A 204 -2.91 22.48 -10.91
N ARG A 205 -3.31 23.00 -12.04
CA ARG A 205 -2.88 24.33 -12.48
C ARG A 205 -3.77 25.38 -11.83
N LYS A 206 -3.19 26.26 -11.04
CA LYS A 206 -3.92 27.43 -10.54
C LYS A 206 -4.24 28.33 -11.73
N PRO A 207 -5.51 28.81 -11.87
CA PRO A 207 -5.80 29.84 -12.85
C PRO A 207 -4.94 31.07 -12.51
N THR A 208 -4.42 31.72 -13.54
CA THR A 208 -3.72 32.99 -13.37
C THR A 208 -4.64 33.95 -12.63
N PRO A 209 -4.26 34.52 -11.48
CA PRO A 209 -5.12 35.47 -10.80
C PRO A 209 -5.47 36.58 -11.77
N PRO A 210 -6.73 37.04 -11.83
CA PRO A 210 -7.05 38.21 -12.60
C PRO A 210 -6.14 39.35 -12.14
N GLU A 211 -5.64 40.15 -13.08
CA GLU A 211 -4.81 41.32 -12.75
C GLU A 211 -5.43 42.05 -11.57
N LYS A 212 -4.63 42.27 -10.51
CA LYS A 212 -5.10 42.98 -9.33
C LYS A 212 -5.62 44.35 -9.82
N ARG A 213 -6.93 44.53 -9.84
CA ARG A 213 -7.49 45.86 -9.96
C ARG A 213 -6.98 46.64 -8.77
N ILE A 214 -6.01 47.53 -8.99
CA ILE A 214 -5.54 48.46 -7.99
C ILE A 214 -6.69 49.46 -7.77
N PHE A 215 -7.50 49.18 -6.76
CA PHE A 215 -8.47 50.18 -6.32
C PHE A 215 -7.69 51.32 -5.68
N PRO A 216 -7.88 52.57 -6.15
CA PRO A 216 -7.23 53.73 -5.53
C PRO A 216 -7.61 53.76 -4.06
N ARG A 217 -6.61 53.87 -3.17
CA ARG A 217 -6.88 54.01 -1.74
C ARG A 217 -7.79 55.18 -1.55
N ARG A 218 -8.99 54.97 -0.95
CA ARG A 218 -9.83 56.07 -0.47
C ARG A 218 -9.04 56.87 0.52
N LYS A 219 -8.78 58.13 0.19
CA LYS A 219 -8.19 59.07 1.16
C LYS A 219 -9.20 59.21 2.33
N SER A 220 -8.73 58.88 3.51
CA SER A 220 -9.51 59.14 4.73
C SER A 220 -9.80 60.65 4.82
N PRO A 221 -11.02 61.06 5.19
CA PRO A 221 -11.31 62.46 5.42
C PRO A 221 -10.40 62.99 6.59
N PRO A 222 -9.99 64.27 6.54
CA PRO A 222 -9.18 64.86 7.62
C PRO A 222 -9.96 64.78 8.96
N ARG A 223 -9.26 64.33 9.99
CA ARG A 223 -9.82 64.35 11.36
C ARG A 223 -10.00 65.82 11.74
N THR A 224 -11.23 66.26 11.90
CA THR A 224 -11.55 67.51 12.56
C THR A 224 -11.19 67.43 14.04
N ALA A 225 -10.21 68.22 14.49
CA ALA A 225 -9.91 68.39 15.89
C ALA A 225 -11.03 69.24 16.51
N THR A 226 -11.64 68.73 17.57
CA THR A 226 -12.41 69.48 18.58
C THR A 226 -11.62 69.43 19.87
#